data_1c5cd937b5ec6d324cffe79e21655105
#
_entry.id   1c5cd937b5ec6d324cffe79e21655105
#
_cell.length_a   1.000
_cell.length_b   1.000
_cell.length_c   1.000
_cell.angle_alpha   90.00
_cell.angle_beta   90.00
_cell.angle_gamma   90.00
#
_symmetry.space_group_name_H-M   'P 1'
#
loop_
_entity.id
_entity.type
_entity.pdbx_description
1 polymer ?
#
loop_
_entity_poly.entity_id
_entity_poly.type
_entity_poly.pdbx_seq_one_letter_code
_entity_poly.pdbx_strand_id
1 'polypeptide(L)'
;LSTPNGVGNWFHKTWVEAEEGRGMFNPIKLHWTVHPDREQEWRDEQDVLLGMGSAAQECDCDFLTSGTGVIDATLLENLRQRSVKDPIEKRGIDSNCWIWEPANYSKNYIVCADVGRGDSADYSAFHVIDIENLEQVAEYKGRLSTKDFGNMLVSIATEYNDAILIIENNNIGWATIQQVIDRDYPNLFYTSKDLQYVDVQHQMNNKLNRQDRSMVAGFSTTSKTRPLIISKLEEFFREESVVVHSNRLIDELQTFVYINNRAEAMRGYNDDLVMSFAIGLWVRDTALRLQT
;
A
#
# COMPACT_ATOMS: atom_id res chain seq x y z
N LEU A 1 -17.06 12.75 26.49
CA LEU A 1 -16.73 11.34 26.63
C LEU A 1 -16.86 10.67 25.25
N SER A 2 -15.87 9.89 24.85
CA SER A 2 -15.88 9.11 23.62
C SER A 2 -14.99 7.89 23.80
N THR A 3 -15.19 6.87 22.96
CA THR A 3 -14.31 5.71 22.88
C THR A 3 -13.43 5.81 21.63
N PRO A 4 -12.22 5.23 21.63
CA PRO A 4 -11.38 5.14 20.45
C PRO A 4 -12.13 4.53 19.26
N ASN A 5 -11.77 4.94 18.06
CA ASN A 5 -12.27 4.34 16.83
C ASN A 5 -11.21 4.48 15.74
N GLY A 6 -10.14 3.70 15.87
CA GLY A 6 -8.99 3.77 15.01
C GLY A 6 -8.13 5.03 15.21
N VAL A 7 -6.95 5.00 14.59
CA VAL A 7 -5.98 6.10 14.63
C VAL A 7 -6.29 7.16 13.57
N GLY A 8 -5.74 8.36 13.75
CA GLY A 8 -5.72 9.41 12.71
C GLY A 8 -6.97 10.29 12.62
N ASN A 9 -8.11 9.92 13.20
CA ASN A 9 -9.28 10.77 13.25
C ASN A 9 -9.09 11.98 14.18
N TRP A 10 -10.09 12.90 14.20
CA TRP A 10 -10.02 14.11 15.03
C TRP A 10 -9.83 13.78 16.51
N PHE A 11 -10.53 12.77 17.03
CA PHE A 11 -10.44 12.39 18.45
C PHE A 11 -9.05 11.85 18.79
N HIS A 12 -8.48 10.97 17.96
CA HIS A 12 -7.12 10.47 18.16
C HIS A 12 -6.08 11.60 18.12
N LYS A 13 -6.15 12.51 17.14
CA LYS A 13 -5.22 13.66 17.06
C LYS A 13 -5.29 14.53 18.28
N THR A 14 -6.52 14.90 18.71
CA THR A 14 -6.75 15.71 19.90
C THR A 14 -6.28 15.00 21.17
N TRP A 15 -6.42 13.67 21.22
CA TRP A 15 -5.93 12.85 22.32
C TRP A 15 -4.41 12.89 22.43
N VAL A 16 -3.70 12.64 21.32
CA VAL A 16 -2.22 12.68 21.28
C VAL A 16 -1.70 14.07 21.63
N GLU A 17 -2.29 15.12 21.07
CA GLU A 17 -1.93 16.51 21.43
C GLU A 17 -2.11 16.80 22.92
N ALA A 18 -3.17 16.25 23.52
CA ALA A 18 -3.44 16.41 24.95
C ALA A 18 -2.44 15.63 25.82
N GLU A 19 -2.09 14.39 25.43
CA GLU A 19 -1.06 13.59 26.13
C GLU A 19 0.32 14.26 26.08
N GLU A 20 0.65 14.89 24.97
CA GLU A 20 1.91 15.64 24.80
C GLU A 20 1.88 17.04 25.45
N GLY A 21 0.77 17.44 26.06
CA GLY A 21 0.61 18.73 26.70
C GLY A 21 0.52 19.93 25.74
N ARG A 22 0.26 19.66 24.45
CA ARG A 22 0.15 20.69 23.40
C ARG A 22 -1.28 21.18 23.17
N GLY A 23 -2.28 20.49 23.72
CA GLY A 23 -3.68 20.81 23.54
C GLY A 23 -4.29 21.58 24.68
N MET A 24 -5.55 22.06 24.50
CA MET A 24 -6.35 22.69 25.55
C MET A 24 -7.12 21.69 26.42
N PHE A 25 -7.00 20.39 26.12
CA PHE A 25 -7.70 19.32 26.79
C PHE A 25 -6.78 18.58 27.77
N ASN A 26 -7.35 18.10 28.88
CA ASN A 26 -6.67 17.15 29.77
C ASN A 26 -7.17 15.74 29.42
N PRO A 27 -6.28 14.81 29.01
CA PRO A 27 -6.70 13.45 28.66
C PRO A 27 -7.00 12.66 29.95
N ILE A 28 -8.15 11.99 29.97
CA ILE A 28 -8.53 11.08 31.05
C ILE A 28 -8.90 9.75 30.39
N LYS A 29 -8.05 8.73 30.58
CA LYS A 29 -8.27 7.38 30.09
C LYS A 29 -8.97 6.54 31.16
N LEU A 30 -10.17 6.05 30.87
CA LEU A 30 -10.95 5.16 31.73
C LEU A 30 -10.86 3.71 31.23
N HIS A 31 -9.68 3.14 31.37
CA HIS A 31 -9.42 1.73 31.05
C HIS A 31 -10.26 0.84 32.00
N TRP A 32 -10.69 -0.35 31.52
CA TRP A 32 -11.54 -1.24 32.30
C TRP A 32 -10.95 -1.62 33.66
N THR A 33 -9.64 -1.68 33.82
CA THR A 33 -8.94 -1.98 35.08
C THR A 33 -9.10 -0.92 36.16
N VAL A 34 -9.65 0.26 35.82
CA VAL A 34 -9.97 1.30 36.82
C VAL A 34 -11.19 0.91 37.65
N HIS A 35 -12.03 -0.01 37.12
CA HIS A 35 -13.21 -0.47 37.81
C HIS A 35 -12.85 -1.58 38.81
N PRO A 36 -13.19 -1.46 40.12
CA PRO A 36 -12.72 -2.38 41.15
C PRO A 36 -13.26 -3.81 41.02
N ASP A 37 -14.41 -3.99 40.35
CA ASP A 37 -15.08 -5.30 40.24
C ASP A 37 -14.80 -5.96 38.86
N ARG A 38 -13.84 -5.47 38.08
CA ARG A 38 -13.50 -6.05 36.78
C ARG A 38 -12.14 -6.68 36.84
N GLU A 39 -12.10 -8.00 36.58
CA GLU A 39 -10.90 -8.81 36.49
C GLU A 39 -10.66 -9.27 35.04
N GLN A 40 -9.56 -9.98 34.79
CA GLN A 40 -9.21 -10.46 33.44
C GLN A 40 -10.31 -11.35 32.85
N GLU A 41 -10.96 -12.19 33.66
CA GLU A 41 -12.08 -13.04 33.22
C GLU A 41 -13.22 -12.20 32.63
N TRP A 42 -13.55 -11.08 33.27
CA TRP A 42 -14.54 -10.15 32.72
C TRP A 42 -14.11 -9.57 31.38
N ARG A 43 -12.81 -9.26 31.21
CA ARG A 43 -12.28 -8.73 29.95
C ARG A 43 -12.33 -9.79 28.83
N ASP A 44 -12.01 -11.04 29.13
CA ASP A 44 -12.07 -12.17 28.20
C ASP A 44 -13.52 -12.46 27.77
N GLU A 45 -14.50 -12.32 28.67
CA GLU A 45 -15.92 -12.38 28.33
C GLU A 45 -16.32 -11.29 27.33
N GLN A 46 -15.76 -10.07 27.46
CA GLN A 46 -16.05 -8.99 26.51
C GLN A 46 -15.51 -9.31 25.10
N ASP A 47 -14.38 -10.00 24.96
CA ASP A 47 -13.88 -10.46 23.66
C ASP A 47 -14.85 -11.43 22.98
N VAL A 48 -15.50 -12.29 23.75
CA VAL A 48 -16.50 -13.21 23.23
C VAL A 48 -17.81 -12.50 22.87
N LEU A 49 -18.23 -11.52 23.69
CA LEU A 49 -19.51 -10.82 23.53
C LEU A 49 -19.46 -9.75 22.41
N LEU A 50 -18.40 -8.97 22.36
CA LEU A 50 -18.27 -7.80 21.48
C LEU A 50 -17.39 -8.05 20.26
N GLY A 51 -16.55 -9.10 20.32
CA GLY A 51 -15.42 -9.30 19.42
C GLY A 51 -14.20 -8.48 19.86
N MET A 52 -12.98 -8.96 19.56
CA MET A 52 -11.71 -8.40 20.05
C MET A 52 -11.55 -6.89 19.73
N GLY A 53 -11.89 -6.45 18.51
CA GLY A 53 -11.77 -5.05 18.11
C GLY A 53 -12.70 -4.13 18.89
N SER A 54 -13.97 -4.50 19.07
CA SER A 54 -14.94 -3.71 19.85
C SER A 54 -14.61 -3.72 21.32
N ALA A 55 -14.15 -4.83 21.87
CA ALA A 55 -13.72 -4.93 23.26
C ALA A 55 -12.47 -4.06 23.51
N ALA A 56 -11.51 -4.03 22.60
CA ALA A 56 -10.36 -3.14 22.67
C ALA A 56 -10.79 -1.66 22.63
N GLN A 57 -11.75 -1.31 21.80
CA GLN A 57 -12.32 0.02 21.71
C GLN A 57 -13.01 0.45 23.03
N GLU A 58 -13.92 -0.36 23.53
CA GLU A 58 -14.83 0.01 24.61
C GLU A 58 -14.25 -0.23 26.00
N CYS A 59 -13.36 -1.23 26.14
CA CYS A 59 -12.80 -1.62 27.43
C CYS A 59 -11.37 -1.13 27.61
N ASP A 60 -10.49 -1.37 26.65
CA ASP A 60 -9.06 -1.04 26.76
C ASP A 60 -8.76 0.43 26.40
N CYS A 61 -9.73 1.11 25.79
CA CYS A 61 -9.53 2.44 25.22
C CYS A 61 -8.34 2.46 24.24
N ASP A 62 -8.23 1.43 23.41
CA ASP A 62 -7.14 1.26 22.46
C ASP A 62 -7.54 1.80 21.09
N PHE A 63 -6.72 2.72 20.57
CA PHE A 63 -6.92 3.29 19.23
C PHE A 63 -6.45 2.37 18.12
N LEU A 64 -5.43 1.56 18.34
CA LEU A 64 -4.83 0.72 17.29
C LEU A 64 -5.74 -0.45 16.92
N THR A 65 -6.24 -1.18 17.90
CA THR A 65 -7.07 -2.36 17.69
C THR A 65 -8.57 -2.06 17.55
N SER A 66 -9.00 -0.84 17.84
CA SER A 66 -10.41 -0.43 17.78
C SER A 66 -10.91 -0.05 16.38
N GLY A 67 -10.04 0.00 15.39
CA GLY A 67 -10.39 0.43 14.02
C GLY A 67 -10.85 -0.72 13.11
N THR A 68 -11.56 -0.37 12.05
CA THR A 68 -11.88 -1.27 10.92
C THR A 68 -10.74 -1.30 9.91
N GLY A 69 -9.51 -1.49 10.36
CA GLY A 69 -8.33 -1.56 9.50
C GLY A 69 -8.46 -2.68 8.47
N VAL A 70 -8.00 -2.43 7.25
CA VAL A 70 -7.91 -3.46 6.20
C VAL A 70 -6.89 -4.51 6.62
N ILE A 71 -5.77 -4.08 7.20
CA ILE A 71 -4.77 -4.98 7.77
C ILE A 71 -4.83 -4.85 9.31
N ASP A 72 -4.70 -5.98 9.99
CA ASP A 72 -4.71 -6.03 11.44
C ASP A 72 -3.57 -5.18 12.04
N ALA A 73 -3.91 -4.35 13.02
CA ALA A 73 -2.96 -3.41 13.63
C ALA A 73 -1.81 -4.11 14.36
N THR A 74 -2.08 -5.27 14.98
CA THR A 74 -1.06 -6.07 15.67
C THR A 74 -0.05 -6.62 14.66
N LEU A 75 -0.56 -7.05 13.50
CA LEU A 75 0.28 -7.54 12.40
C LEU A 75 1.17 -6.41 11.85
N LEU A 76 0.63 -5.21 11.66
CA LEU A 76 1.41 -4.05 11.21
C LEU A 76 2.50 -3.66 12.20
N GLU A 77 2.20 -3.71 13.50
CA GLU A 77 3.19 -3.43 14.54
C GLU A 77 4.30 -4.50 14.57
N ASN A 78 3.95 -5.77 14.44
CA ASN A 78 4.93 -6.85 14.34
C ASN A 78 5.85 -6.69 13.11
N LEU A 79 5.28 -6.29 11.95
CA LEU A 79 6.05 -6.01 10.75
C LEU A 79 6.96 -4.79 10.94
N ARG A 80 6.49 -3.74 11.62
CA ARG A 80 7.28 -2.55 11.95
C ARG A 80 8.51 -2.91 12.76
N GLN A 81 8.37 -3.78 13.76
CA GLN A 81 9.48 -4.19 14.61
C GLN A 81 10.44 -5.17 13.91
N ARG A 82 9.93 -6.05 13.05
CA ARG A 82 10.72 -7.13 12.42
C ARG A 82 11.41 -6.71 11.13
N SER A 83 10.75 -5.92 10.28
CA SER A 83 11.15 -5.76 8.88
C SER A 83 11.44 -4.31 8.49
N VAL A 84 10.86 -3.32 9.18
CA VAL A 84 11.09 -1.90 8.86
C VAL A 84 12.52 -1.54 9.24
N LYS A 85 13.20 -0.88 8.32
CA LYS A 85 14.59 -0.41 8.48
C LYS A 85 14.82 0.87 7.68
N ASP A 86 15.83 1.63 8.07
CA ASP A 86 16.25 2.78 7.30
C ASP A 86 16.76 2.36 5.91
N PRO A 87 16.45 3.13 4.85
CA PRO A 87 17.01 2.87 3.52
C PRO A 87 18.53 3.07 3.52
N ILE A 88 19.23 2.24 2.76
CA ILE A 88 20.68 2.37 2.56
C ILE A 88 21.04 3.61 1.72
N GLU A 89 20.08 4.06 0.90
CA GLU A 89 20.27 5.21 0.02
C GLU A 89 18.93 5.96 -0.13
N LYS A 90 19.01 7.30 -0.18
CA LYS A 90 17.89 8.19 -0.51
C LYS A 90 18.26 9.01 -1.73
N ARG A 91 17.48 8.90 -2.80
CA ARG A 91 17.75 9.54 -4.10
C ARG A 91 16.71 10.63 -4.41
N GLY A 92 17.07 11.46 -5.40
CA GLY A 92 16.25 12.58 -5.85
C GLY A 92 16.53 13.86 -5.09
N ILE A 93 16.11 14.99 -5.65
CA ILE A 93 16.32 16.33 -5.06
C ILE A 93 15.60 16.43 -3.70
N ASP A 94 14.46 15.79 -3.59
CA ASP A 94 13.61 15.72 -2.40
C ASP A 94 13.96 14.56 -1.46
N SER A 95 14.94 13.72 -1.83
CA SER A 95 15.34 12.50 -1.09
C SER A 95 14.19 11.51 -0.84
N ASN A 96 13.20 11.50 -1.72
CA ASN A 96 11.96 10.72 -1.58
C ASN A 96 12.01 9.33 -2.24
N CYS A 97 13.02 9.03 -3.04
CA CYS A 97 13.27 7.68 -3.55
C CYS A 97 14.18 6.93 -2.58
N TRP A 98 13.62 5.95 -1.89
CA TRP A 98 14.29 5.16 -0.86
C TRP A 98 14.67 3.79 -1.39
N ILE A 99 15.94 3.41 -1.20
CA ILE A 99 16.50 2.14 -1.64
C ILE A 99 16.95 1.35 -0.41
N TRP A 100 16.49 0.11 -0.28
CA TRP A 100 16.90 -0.82 0.78
C TRP A 100 17.82 -1.91 0.27
N GLU A 101 17.66 -2.31 -1.00
CA GLU A 101 18.51 -3.28 -1.66
C GLU A 101 18.86 -2.77 -3.06
N PRO A 102 20.15 -2.72 -3.45
CA PRO A 102 20.55 -2.34 -4.80
C PRO A 102 20.11 -3.44 -5.79
N ALA A 103 19.97 -3.06 -7.06
CA ALA A 103 19.60 -3.99 -8.10
C ALA A 103 20.58 -5.17 -8.20
N ASN A 104 20.03 -6.37 -8.29
CA ASN A 104 20.76 -7.62 -8.51
C ASN A 104 20.30 -8.24 -9.83
N TYR A 105 21.19 -8.34 -10.81
CA TYR A 105 20.86 -8.84 -12.15
C TYR A 105 20.56 -10.35 -12.21
N SER A 106 20.70 -11.08 -11.10
CA SER A 106 20.24 -12.48 -10.97
C SER A 106 18.80 -12.60 -10.48
N LYS A 107 18.19 -11.49 -10.06
CA LYS A 107 16.81 -11.43 -9.55
C LYS A 107 15.87 -10.79 -10.59
N ASN A 108 14.60 -11.12 -10.48
CA ASN A 108 13.53 -10.50 -11.26
C ASN A 108 12.71 -9.56 -10.38
N TYR A 109 12.31 -8.42 -10.94
CA TYR A 109 11.61 -7.38 -10.21
C TYR A 109 10.34 -6.94 -10.94
N ILE A 110 9.41 -6.39 -10.18
CA ILE A 110 8.31 -5.58 -10.68
C ILE A 110 8.44 -4.17 -10.11
N VAL A 111 8.10 -3.18 -10.93
CA VAL A 111 7.89 -1.79 -10.52
C VAL A 111 6.41 -1.49 -10.67
N CYS A 112 5.75 -1.17 -9.58
CA CYS A 112 4.32 -0.87 -9.57
C CYS A 112 4.10 0.56 -9.09
N ALA A 113 3.31 1.33 -9.86
CA ALA A 113 3.15 2.76 -9.66
C ALA A 113 1.68 3.19 -9.66
N ASP A 114 1.37 4.06 -8.71
CA ASP A 114 0.18 4.90 -8.65
C ASP A 114 0.55 6.34 -8.99
N VAL A 115 -0.27 7.00 -9.82
CA VAL A 115 0.07 8.30 -10.44
C VAL A 115 -0.81 9.40 -9.91
N GLY A 116 -0.24 10.30 -9.12
CA GLY A 116 -0.85 11.55 -8.71
C GLY A 116 -0.64 12.69 -9.71
N ARG A 117 -1.41 13.77 -9.54
CA ARG A 117 -1.35 14.96 -10.42
C ARG A 117 -0.05 15.75 -10.31
N GLY A 118 0.64 15.65 -9.20
CA GLY A 118 1.87 16.40 -8.93
C GLY A 118 1.67 17.88 -8.57
N ASP A 119 0.43 18.39 -8.65
CA ASP A 119 0.12 19.81 -8.46
C ASP A 119 -0.65 20.14 -7.17
N SER A 120 -1.10 19.13 -6.40
CA SER A 120 -1.95 19.38 -5.23
C SER A 120 -1.74 18.37 -4.08
N ALA A 121 -2.82 17.73 -3.62
CA ALA A 121 -2.81 16.84 -2.46
C ALA A 121 -2.31 15.43 -2.78
N ASP A 122 -2.41 15.01 -4.05
CA ASP A 122 -2.10 13.64 -4.45
C ASP A 122 -0.60 13.46 -4.68
N TYR A 123 -0.08 12.32 -4.27
CA TYR A 123 1.30 11.92 -4.51
C TYR A 123 1.36 10.91 -5.65
N SER A 124 2.48 10.91 -6.36
CA SER A 124 2.89 9.77 -7.16
C SER A 124 3.72 8.83 -6.30
N ALA A 125 3.42 7.55 -6.36
CA ALA A 125 4.12 6.53 -5.58
C ALA A 125 4.51 5.35 -6.46
N PHE A 126 5.65 4.71 -6.16
CA PHE A 126 5.97 3.40 -6.69
C PHE A 126 6.69 2.52 -5.68
N HIS A 127 6.60 1.23 -5.90
CA HIS A 127 7.43 0.22 -5.25
C HIS A 127 8.22 -0.59 -6.27
N VAL A 128 9.43 -0.98 -5.89
CA VAL A 128 10.17 -2.06 -6.55
C VAL A 128 10.10 -3.27 -5.64
N ILE A 129 9.63 -4.39 -6.17
CA ILE A 129 9.42 -5.63 -5.42
C ILE A 129 10.19 -6.76 -6.10
N ASP A 130 11.04 -7.46 -5.34
CA ASP A 130 11.62 -8.74 -5.72
C ASP A 130 10.50 -9.79 -5.85
N ILE A 131 10.36 -10.37 -7.03
CA ILE A 131 9.25 -11.28 -7.36
C ILE A 131 9.33 -12.59 -6.56
N GLU A 132 10.54 -13.07 -6.30
CA GLU A 132 10.76 -14.38 -5.68
C GLU A 132 10.46 -14.35 -4.18
N ASN A 133 10.95 -13.31 -3.51
CA ASN A 133 10.85 -13.19 -2.05
C ASN A 133 9.70 -12.27 -1.60
N LEU A 134 9.00 -11.61 -2.51
CA LEU A 134 8.01 -10.58 -2.21
C LEU A 134 8.56 -9.49 -1.27
N GLU A 135 9.82 -9.14 -1.48
CA GLU A 135 10.54 -8.13 -0.71
C GLU A 135 10.48 -6.76 -1.39
N GLN A 136 10.05 -5.76 -0.65
CA GLN A 136 10.13 -4.37 -1.06
C GLN A 136 11.59 -3.91 -1.04
N VAL A 137 12.19 -3.65 -2.20
CA VAL A 137 13.60 -3.26 -2.30
C VAL A 137 13.81 -1.76 -2.54
N ALA A 138 12.80 -1.08 -3.11
CA ALA A 138 12.82 0.37 -3.25
C ALA A 138 11.40 0.95 -3.22
N GLU A 139 11.29 2.25 -2.93
CA GLU A 139 10.04 2.99 -2.85
C GLU A 139 10.26 4.46 -3.22
N TYR A 140 9.27 5.05 -3.83
CA TYR A 140 9.15 6.49 -4.01
C TYR A 140 7.77 6.96 -3.59
N LYS A 141 7.73 8.13 -2.94
CA LYS A 141 6.50 8.89 -2.72
C LYS A 141 6.82 10.38 -2.80
N GLY A 142 6.28 11.05 -3.80
CA GLY A 142 6.58 12.47 -4.00
C GLY A 142 5.65 13.12 -5.02
N ARG A 143 5.94 14.38 -5.33
CA ARG A 143 5.16 15.20 -6.26
C ARG A 143 6.01 15.54 -7.47
N LEU A 144 5.93 14.72 -8.49
CA LEU A 144 6.56 14.95 -9.78
C LEU A 144 5.50 15.20 -10.85
N SER A 145 5.89 15.92 -11.90
CA SER A 145 5.06 15.97 -13.10
C SER A 145 4.91 14.56 -13.68
N THR A 146 3.81 14.28 -14.38
CA THR A 146 3.58 12.98 -15.03
C THR A 146 4.72 12.59 -15.97
N LYS A 147 5.33 13.58 -16.64
CA LYS A 147 6.48 13.40 -17.52
C LYS A 147 7.73 12.99 -16.73
N ASP A 148 8.05 13.72 -15.66
CA ASP A 148 9.25 13.44 -14.85
C ASP A 148 9.10 12.13 -14.10
N PHE A 149 7.90 11.83 -13.63
CA PHE A 149 7.59 10.54 -13.01
C PHE A 149 7.72 9.39 -14.01
N GLY A 150 7.23 9.52 -15.25
CA GLY A 150 7.44 8.54 -16.31
C GLY A 150 8.93 8.30 -16.62
N ASN A 151 9.75 9.37 -16.66
CA ASN A 151 11.20 9.25 -16.83
C ASN A 151 11.85 8.50 -15.66
N MET A 152 11.43 8.80 -14.44
CA MET A 152 11.92 8.16 -13.23
C MET A 152 11.57 6.66 -13.22
N LEU A 153 10.33 6.32 -13.59
CA LEU A 153 9.86 4.93 -13.67
C LEU A 153 10.67 4.11 -14.69
N VAL A 154 10.93 4.67 -15.87
CA VAL A 154 11.80 3.99 -16.87
C VAL A 154 13.20 3.80 -16.32
N SER A 155 13.77 4.81 -15.66
CA SER A 155 15.13 4.73 -15.13
C SER A 155 15.25 3.66 -14.04
N ILE A 156 14.34 3.65 -13.07
CA ILE A 156 14.36 2.67 -11.98
C ILE A 156 14.07 1.26 -12.48
N ALA A 157 13.10 1.08 -13.38
CA ALA A 157 12.78 -0.22 -13.92
C ALA A 157 13.94 -0.81 -14.77
N THR A 158 14.64 0.02 -15.52
CA THR A 158 15.87 -0.38 -16.25
C THR A 158 16.97 -0.78 -15.29
N GLU A 159 17.21 0.01 -14.24
CA GLU A 159 18.21 -0.29 -13.21
C GLU A 159 17.95 -1.64 -12.54
N TYR A 160 16.68 -1.93 -12.22
CA TYR A 160 16.26 -3.19 -11.60
C TYR A 160 15.99 -4.29 -12.64
N ASN A 161 16.99 -4.55 -13.48
CA ASN A 161 17.06 -5.66 -14.43
C ASN A 161 15.91 -5.65 -15.45
N ASP A 162 15.59 -4.49 -16.01
CA ASP A 162 14.46 -4.30 -16.92
C ASP A 162 13.14 -4.85 -16.36
N ALA A 163 12.84 -4.48 -15.11
CA ALA A 163 11.67 -4.91 -14.35
C ALA A 163 10.36 -4.76 -15.13
N ILE A 164 9.39 -5.61 -14.87
CA ILE A 164 8.03 -5.41 -15.39
C ILE A 164 7.47 -4.12 -14.78
N LEU A 165 7.13 -3.14 -15.63
CA LEU A 165 6.62 -1.84 -15.20
C LEU A 165 5.09 -1.80 -15.28
N ILE A 166 4.45 -1.72 -14.12
CA ILE A 166 2.99 -1.69 -13.94
C ILE A 166 2.62 -0.28 -13.50
N ILE A 167 1.82 0.42 -14.29
CA ILE A 167 1.36 1.78 -13.98
C ILE A 167 -0.16 1.78 -13.94
N GLU A 168 -0.76 2.33 -12.89
CA GLU A 168 -2.19 2.55 -12.87
C GLU A 168 -2.58 3.54 -13.96
N ASN A 169 -3.52 3.13 -14.83
CA ASN A 169 -3.89 3.90 -16.03
C ASN A 169 -5.13 4.79 -15.83
N ASN A 170 -5.63 4.91 -14.61
CA ASN A 170 -6.78 5.75 -14.34
C ASN A 170 -6.43 7.23 -14.50
N ASN A 171 -7.37 8.00 -15.07
CA ASN A 171 -7.27 9.46 -15.21
C ASN A 171 -5.92 9.95 -15.79
N ILE A 172 -5.03 10.37 -14.91
CA ILE A 172 -3.74 11.00 -15.23
C ILE A 172 -2.65 9.98 -15.54
N GLY A 173 -2.79 8.74 -15.09
CA GLY A 173 -1.84 7.67 -15.35
C GLY A 173 -1.50 7.50 -16.84
N TRP A 174 -2.44 7.84 -17.74
CA TRP A 174 -2.22 7.82 -19.19
C TRP A 174 -1.09 8.74 -19.65
N ALA A 175 -0.93 9.92 -19.05
CA ALA A 175 0.16 10.83 -19.43
C ALA A 175 1.52 10.27 -19.05
N THR A 176 1.60 9.60 -17.91
CA THR A 176 2.82 8.91 -17.47
C THR A 176 3.12 7.69 -18.36
N ILE A 177 2.10 6.89 -18.68
CA ILE A 177 2.21 5.73 -19.58
C ILE A 177 2.68 6.17 -20.97
N GLN A 178 2.13 7.27 -21.51
CA GLN A 178 2.56 7.80 -22.80
C GLN A 178 4.05 8.15 -22.79
N GLN A 179 4.54 8.78 -21.70
CA GLN A 179 5.97 9.09 -21.56
C GLN A 179 6.83 7.82 -21.53
N VAL A 180 6.37 6.74 -20.91
CA VAL A 180 7.06 5.44 -20.89
C VAL A 180 7.11 4.80 -22.28
N ILE A 181 5.99 4.89 -23.04
CA ILE A 181 5.90 4.42 -24.42
C ILE A 181 6.84 5.23 -25.33
N ASP A 182 6.88 6.55 -25.20
CA ASP A 182 7.74 7.44 -25.96
C ASP A 182 9.25 7.18 -25.69
N ARG A 183 9.56 6.58 -24.54
CA ARG A 183 10.90 6.12 -24.16
C ARG A 183 11.20 4.69 -24.63
N ASP A 184 10.30 4.06 -25.37
CA ASP A 184 10.43 2.68 -25.88
C ASP A 184 10.75 1.63 -24.80
N TYR A 185 10.23 1.82 -23.54
CA TYR A 185 10.48 0.83 -22.50
C TYR A 185 9.89 -0.53 -22.84
N PRO A 186 10.70 -1.63 -22.84
CA PRO A 186 10.28 -2.90 -23.43
C PRO A 186 9.27 -3.68 -22.57
N ASN A 187 9.34 -3.55 -21.24
CA ASN A 187 8.62 -4.41 -20.30
C ASN A 187 7.45 -3.68 -19.62
N LEU A 188 6.77 -2.77 -20.35
CA LEU A 188 5.53 -2.16 -19.87
C LEU A 188 4.42 -3.19 -19.82
N PHE A 189 3.70 -3.23 -18.68
CA PHE A 189 2.55 -4.11 -18.47
C PHE A 189 1.31 -3.66 -19.24
N TYR A 190 0.56 -4.61 -19.76
CA TYR A 190 -0.71 -4.40 -20.48
C TYR A 190 -1.82 -5.26 -19.88
N THR A 191 -2.99 -4.69 -19.66
CA THR A 191 -4.19 -5.40 -19.19
C THR A 191 -5.09 -5.73 -20.37
N SER A 192 -5.68 -6.95 -20.40
CA SER A 192 -6.73 -7.28 -21.36
C SER A 192 -8.01 -6.50 -21.05
N LYS A 193 -8.71 -6.03 -22.10
CA LYS A 193 -10.02 -5.37 -21.96
C LYS A 193 -11.10 -6.31 -21.44
N ASP A 194 -10.98 -7.59 -21.76
CA ASP A 194 -11.85 -8.64 -21.24
C ASP A 194 -11.18 -9.25 -20.01
N LEU A 195 -11.53 -8.75 -18.83
CA LEU A 195 -10.99 -9.12 -17.50
C LEU A 195 -11.02 -10.63 -17.17
N GLN A 196 -11.40 -11.50 -18.10
CA GLN A 196 -11.47 -12.95 -17.90
C GLN A 196 -10.12 -13.67 -17.99
N TYR A 197 -9.09 -13.03 -18.57
CA TYR A 197 -7.76 -13.63 -18.70
C TYR A 197 -6.65 -12.58 -18.66
N VAL A 198 -5.76 -12.69 -17.69
CA VAL A 198 -4.42 -12.06 -17.76
C VAL A 198 -3.52 -13.09 -18.45
N ASP A 199 -3.38 -13.02 -19.75
CA ASP A 199 -2.51 -13.92 -20.52
C ASP A 199 -1.08 -13.38 -20.54
N VAL A 200 -0.25 -13.92 -19.66
CA VAL A 200 1.16 -13.53 -19.52
C VAL A 200 2.00 -13.98 -20.71
N GLN A 201 1.63 -15.08 -21.39
CA GLN A 201 2.34 -15.53 -22.59
C GLN A 201 2.23 -14.51 -23.72
N HIS A 202 1.10 -13.79 -23.81
CA HIS A 202 0.95 -12.66 -24.72
C HIS A 202 1.87 -11.48 -24.33
N GLN A 203 2.16 -11.26 -23.06
CA GLN A 203 3.02 -10.16 -22.61
C GLN A 203 4.49 -10.37 -22.93
N MET A 204 5.01 -11.58 -22.81
CA MET A 204 6.41 -11.90 -23.15
C MET A 204 6.66 -11.92 -24.67
N ASN A 205 5.65 -12.23 -25.47
CA ASN A 205 5.74 -12.21 -26.93
C ASN A 205 5.48 -10.82 -27.53
N ASN A 206 5.10 -9.83 -26.73
CA ASN A 206 4.62 -8.51 -27.18
C ASN A 206 5.69 -7.54 -27.70
N LYS A 207 6.95 -7.94 -27.86
CA LYS A 207 7.86 -7.18 -28.75
C LYS A 207 7.29 -7.08 -30.19
N LEU A 208 6.29 -7.91 -30.53
CA LEU A 208 5.68 -7.99 -31.86
C LEU A 208 4.25 -7.48 -31.97
N ASN A 209 3.52 -7.23 -30.85
CA ASN A 209 2.07 -6.96 -30.91
C ASN A 209 1.60 -5.69 -30.17
N ARG A 210 2.34 -4.57 -30.30
CA ARG A 210 1.85 -3.20 -29.91
C ARG A 210 0.54 -2.79 -30.62
N GLN A 211 -0.04 -3.65 -31.48
CA GLN A 211 -1.26 -3.38 -32.27
C GLN A 211 -2.47 -4.20 -31.84
N ASP A 212 -2.37 -5.02 -30.80
CA ASP A 212 -3.56 -5.76 -30.34
C ASP A 212 -4.53 -4.79 -29.63
N ARG A 213 -5.64 -4.51 -30.32
CA ARG A 213 -6.71 -3.61 -29.84
C ARG A 213 -7.45 -4.15 -28.62
N SER A 214 -7.20 -5.37 -28.21
CA SER A 214 -7.77 -5.98 -26.99
C SER A 214 -6.99 -5.65 -25.74
N MET A 215 -5.77 -5.13 -25.85
CA MET A 215 -4.88 -4.80 -24.73
C MET A 215 -4.83 -3.29 -24.46
N VAL A 216 -4.73 -2.93 -23.18
CA VAL A 216 -4.61 -1.55 -22.70
C VAL A 216 -3.35 -1.45 -21.86
N ALA A 217 -2.49 -0.47 -22.16
CA ALA A 217 -1.29 -0.23 -21.38
C ALA A 217 -1.59 0.11 -19.92
N GLY A 218 -0.82 -0.45 -19.01
CA GLY A 218 -0.99 -0.27 -17.57
C GLY A 218 -2.07 -1.15 -16.96
N PHE A 219 -2.39 -0.86 -15.71
CA PHE A 219 -3.38 -1.56 -14.89
C PHE A 219 -4.59 -0.66 -14.62
N SER A 220 -5.81 -1.18 -14.79
CA SER A 220 -7.05 -0.44 -14.55
C SER A 220 -7.65 -0.81 -13.20
N THR A 221 -7.63 0.14 -12.24
CA THR A 221 -8.36 0.01 -10.99
C THR A 221 -9.81 0.44 -11.20
N THR A 222 -10.72 -0.50 -11.08
CA THR A 222 -12.16 -0.32 -11.25
C THR A 222 -12.90 -0.75 -9.99
N SER A 223 -14.20 -0.50 -9.92
CA SER A 223 -15.06 -1.02 -8.85
C SER A 223 -15.06 -2.56 -8.73
N LYS A 224 -14.69 -3.26 -9.82
CA LYS A 224 -14.57 -4.74 -9.85
C LYS A 224 -13.17 -5.22 -9.44
N THR A 225 -12.11 -4.54 -9.90
CA THR A 225 -10.73 -4.96 -9.64
C THR A 225 -10.22 -4.53 -8.28
N ARG A 226 -10.63 -3.34 -7.78
CA ARG A 226 -10.18 -2.82 -6.47
C ARG A 226 -10.42 -3.81 -5.32
N PRO A 227 -11.63 -4.41 -5.15
CA PRO A 227 -11.83 -5.41 -4.08
C PRO A 227 -10.91 -6.64 -4.21
N LEU A 228 -10.61 -7.08 -5.43
CA LEU A 228 -9.72 -8.23 -5.67
C LEU A 228 -8.27 -7.91 -5.27
N ILE A 229 -7.80 -6.71 -5.63
CA ILE A 229 -6.45 -6.23 -5.26
C ILE A 229 -6.32 -6.16 -3.74
N ILE A 230 -7.33 -5.58 -3.07
CA ILE A 230 -7.33 -5.43 -1.61
C ILE A 230 -7.40 -6.79 -0.92
N SER A 231 -8.28 -7.70 -1.37
CA SER A 231 -8.34 -9.05 -0.82
C SER A 231 -7.01 -9.80 -0.95
N LYS A 232 -6.28 -9.58 -2.05
CA LYS A 232 -4.96 -10.16 -2.24
C LYS A 232 -3.92 -9.53 -1.32
N LEU A 233 -3.98 -8.21 -1.11
CA LEU A 233 -3.15 -7.52 -0.13
C LEU A 233 -3.35 -8.11 1.28
N GLU A 234 -4.61 -8.25 1.72
CA GLU A 234 -4.96 -8.85 3.01
C GLU A 234 -4.43 -10.28 3.15
N GLU A 235 -4.55 -11.10 2.10
CA GLU A 235 -4.05 -12.48 2.06
C GLU A 235 -2.55 -12.52 2.33
N PHE A 236 -1.77 -11.75 1.57
CA PHE A 236 -0.31 -11.73 1.69
C PHE A 236 0.17 -11.23 3.05
N PHE A 237 -0.50 -10.21 3.61
CA PHE A 237 -0.16 -9.72 4.94
C PHE A 237 -0.54 -10.73 6.02
N ARG A 238 -1.71 -11.35 5.95
CA ARG A 238 -2.16 -12.38 6.90
C ARG A 238 -1.27 -13.62 6.89
N GLU A 239 -0.76 -14.01 5.72
CA GLU A 239 0.17 -15.13 5.57
C GLU A 239 1.61 -14.76 5.91
N GLU A 240 1.87 -13.50 6.26
CA GLU A 240 3.22 -12.95 6.53
C GLU A 240 4.23 -13.24 5.42
N SER A 241 3.74 -13.34 4.18
CA SER A 241 4.52 -13.74 3.01
C SER A 241 5.20 -12.57 2.30
N VAL A 242 4.99 -11.33 2.77
CA VAL A 242 5.64 -10.12 2.24
C VAL A 242 6.66 -9.56 3.21
N VAL A 243 7.73 -8.97 2.67
CA VAL A 243 8.73 -8.23 3.44
C VAL A 243 8.64 -6.75 3.09
N VAL A 244 8.22 -5.95 4.07
CA VAL A 244 8.06 -4.50 3.93
C VAL A 244 9.12 -3.79 4.77
N HIS A 245 9.88 -2.90 4.14
CA HIS A 245 10.91 -2.10 4.81
C HIS A 245 10.49 -0.67 5.09
N SER A 246 9.47 -0.19 4.38
CA SER A 246 9.01 1.19 4.45
C SER A 246 8.13 1.46 5.67
N ASN A 247 8.58 2.37 6.53
CA ASN A 247 7.72 2.91 7.57
C ASN A 247 6.55 3.73 6.96
N ARG A 248 6.77 4.43 5.83
CA ARG A 248 5.72 5.22 5.16
C ARG A 248 4.57 4.33 4.67
N LEU A 249 4.86 3.14 4.12
CA LEU A 249 3.83 2.18 3.72
C LEU A 249 3.07 1.65 4.95
N ILE A 250 3.76 1.33 6.04
CA ILE A 250 3.09 0.89 7.28
C ILE A 250 2.19 2.00 7.84
N ASP A 251 2.63 3.27 7.81
CA ASP A 251 1.82 4.41 8.27
C ASP A 251 0.55 4.59 7.41
N GLU A 252 0.62 4.40 6.09
CA GLU A 252 -0.57 4.41 5.22
C GLU A 252 -1.49 3.21 5.50
N LEU A 253 -0.95 2.02 5.67
CA LEU A 253 -1.73 0.81 6.00
C LEU A 253 -2.48 0.96 7.33
N GLN A 254 -1.92 1.65 8.33
CA GLN A 254 -2.61 1.93 9.60
C GLN A 254 -3.84 2.82 9.44
N THR A 255 -3.84 3.68 8.42
CA THR A 255 -4.95 4.60 8.12
C THR A 255 -5.83 4.12 6.96
N PHE A 256 -5.54 2.95 6.42
CA PHE A 256 -6.30 2.32 5.35
C PHE A 256 -7.36 1.39 5.95
N VAL A 257 -8.63 1.79 5.84
CA VAL A 257 -9.73 1.22 6.61
C VAL A 257 -10.94 0.90 5.73
N TYR A 258 -11.81 0.04 6.22
CA TYR A 258 -13.12 -0.19 5.59
C TYR A 258 -14.12 0.90 6.01
N ILE A 259 -14.59 1.70 5.04
CA ILE A 259 -15.69 2.66 5.20
C ILE A 259 -16.83 2.23 4.27
N ASN A 260 -17.99 1.90 4.82
CA ASN A 260 -19.14 1.41 4.04
C ASN A 260 -18.78 0.26 3.08
N ASN A 261 -18.06 -0.73 3.58
CA ASN A 261 -17.55 -1.89 2.83
C ASN A 261 -16.59 -1.54 1.67
N ARG A 262 -16.01 -0.36 1.66
CA ARG A 262 -14.98 0.04 0.71
C ARG A 262 -13.68 0.33 1.45
N ALA A 263 -12.60 -0.30 1.01
CA ALA A 263 -11.27 -0.02 1.53
C ALA A 263 -10.74 1.31 0.95
N GLU A 264 -10.45 2.27 1.83
CA GLU A 264 -9.96 3.60 1.46
C GLU A 264 -9.18 4.23 2.62
N ALA A 265 -8.34 5.21 2.32
CA ALA A 265 -7.65 5.97 3.34
C ALA A 265 -8.64 6.78 4.19
N MET A 266 -8.39 6.89 5.48
CA MET A 266 -9.14 7.79 6.36
C MET A 266 -9.08 9.22 5.83
N ARG A 267 -10.11 10.01 6.13
CA ARG A 267 -10.19 11.41 5.68
C ARG A 267 -8.95 12.21 6.09
N GLY A 268 -8.27 12.77 5.09
CA GLY A 268 -7.05 13.56 5.26
C GLY A 268 -5.76 12.75 5.22
N TYR A 269 -5.86 11.45 4.90
CA TYR A 269 -4.75 10.55 4.61
C TYR A 269 -4.78 10.11 3.15
N ASN A 270 -3.68 9.52 2.71
CA ASN A 270 -3.49 9.04 1.35
C ASN A 270 -3.31 7.52 1.35
N ASP A 271 -3.60 6.87 0.23
CA ASP A 271 -3.42 5.43 0.00
C ASP A 271 -2.53 5.12 -1.22
N ASP A 272 -1.74 6.09 -1.69
CA ASP A 272 -0.93 5.98 -2.91
C ASP A 272 0.11 4.83 -2.82
N LEU A 273 0.81 4.72 -1.69
CA LEU A 273 1.73 3.61 -1.44
C LEU A 273 1.00 2.28 -1.27
N VAL A 274 -0.12 2.27 -0.56
CA VAL A 274 -0.93 1.06 -0.38
C VAL A 274 -1.43 0.55 -1.72
N MET A 275 -1.98 1.42 -2.57
CA MET A 275 -2.54 1.03 -3.84
C MET A 275 -1.48 0.57 -4.83
N SER A 276 -0.36 1.28 -4.95
CA SER A 276 0.74 0.85 -5.82
C SER A 276 1.30 -0.52 -5.38
N PHE A 277 1.48 -0.75 -4.07
CA PHE A 277 1.96 -2.03 -3.54
C PHE A 277 0.95 -3.16 -3.79
N ALA A 278 -0.33 -2.93 -3.51
CA ALA A 278 -1.40 -3.90 -3.70
C ALA A 278 -1.55 -4.33 -5.17
N ILE A 279 -1.46 -3.39 -6.12
CA ILE A 279 -1.45 -3.69 -7.56
C ILE A 279 -0.27 -4.59 -7.91
N GLY A 280 0.93 -4.30 -7.37
CA GLY A 280 2.11 -5.11 -7.59
C GLY A 280 1.94 -6.56 -7.12
N LEU A 281 1.44 -6.75 -5.90
CA LEU A 281 1.18 -8.08 -5.34
C LEU A 281 0.13 -8.86 -6.17
N TRP A 282 -0.95 -8.18 -6.58
CA TRP A 282 -2.01 -8.81 -7.37
C TRP A 282 -1.49 -9.26 -8.75
N VAL A 283 -0.76 -8.40 -9.45
CA VAL A 283 -0.19 -8.74 -10.78
C VAL A 283 0.83 -9.85 -10.63
N ARG A 284 1.70 -9.81 -9.61
CA ARG A 284 2.66 -10.89 -9.35
C ARG A 284 1.96 -12.24 -9.20
N ASP A 285 0.91 -12.31 -8.42
CA ASP A 285 0.22 -13.57 -8.13
C ASP A 285 -0.60 -14.10 -9.32
N THR A 286 -1.23 -13.22 -10.07
CA THR A 286 -2.06 -13.61 -11.22
C THR A 286 -1.27 -13.79 -12.50
N ALA A 287 -0.27 -12.92 -12.74
CA ALA A 287 0.46 -12.89 -13.99
C ALA A 287 1.64 -13.88 -14.03
N LEU A 288 2.25 -14.17 -12.88
CA LEU A 288 3.47 -14.99 -12.81
C LEU A 288 3.20 -16.47 -12.47
N ARG A 289 2.04 -16.80 -11.87
CA ARG A 289 1.63 -18.20 -11.63
C ARG A 289 1.48 -19.03 -12.92
N LEU A 290 1.35 -18.38 -14.06
CA LEU A 290 1.22 -19.06 -15.35
C LEU A 290 2.60 -19.44 -15.96
N GLN A 291 3.71 -19.16 -15.28
CA GLN A 291 5.06 -19.50 -15.71
C GLN A 291 5.64 -20.75 -15.02
N THR A 292 4.95 -21.31 -14.02
CA THR A 292 5.29 -22.59 -13.36
C THR A 292 4.35 -23.69 -13.80
#